data_1807a45e4bac81f4db3c66e98e10f95b
#
_entry.id   1807a45e4bac81f4db3c66e98e10f95b
#
_cell.length_a   1.000
_cell.length_b   1.000
_cell.length_c   1.000
_cell.angle_alpha   90.00
_cell.angle_beta   90.00
_cell.angle_gamma   90.00
#
_symmetry.space_group_name_H-M   'P 1'
#
loop_
_entity.id
_entity.type
_entity.pdbx_description
1 polymer ?
#
loop_
_entity_poly.entity_id
_entity_poly.type
_entity_poly.pdbx_seq_one_letter_code
_entity_poly.pdbx_strand_id
1 'polypeptide(L)'
;MARRRTHRISTITLNTGRGARATNHPYPARTPVLALDFGALSVLVTTSAADLVTASDVEFARQLAAEAHRFARSVERSFHGLADGRGVAA
;
A
#
# COMPACT_ATOMS: atom_id res chain seq x y z
N MET A 1 30.37 8.99 6.15
CA MET A 1 30.05 9.03 6.21
C MET A 1 29.17 9.21 6.04
N ALA A 2 28.78 9.13 6.24
CA ALA A 2 28.05 9.26 6.24
C ALA A 2 27.06 9.36 6.10
N ARG A 3 27.03 9.33 6.20
CA ARG A 3 26.29 9.45 6.23
C ARG A 3 25.33 9.62 6.01
N ARG A 4 25.05 9.58 5.98
CA ARG A 4 24.26 9.75 5.96
C ARG A 4 23.37 10.09 5.67
N ARG A 5 23.16 10.03 5.57
CA ARG A 5 22.39 10.29 5.47
C ARG A 5 21.50 10.70 5.27
N THR A 6 21.55 10.95 5.20
CA THR A 6 20.69 11.26 5.09
C THR A 6 19.72 11.34 4.89
N HIS A 7 19.61 11.65 4.88
CA HIS A 7 18.44 11.49 4.96
C HIS A 7 17.41 12.21 4.32
N ARG A 8 17.24 12.11 3.18
CA ARG A 8 16.19 12.65 2.50
C ARG A 8 15.11 11.69 2.37
N ILE A 9 13.93 11.99 2.86
CA ILE A 9 12.76 11.14 2.76
C ILE A 9 11.74 11.85 1.88
N SER A 10 11.35 11.19 0.80
CA SER A 10 10.28 11.70 -0.04
C SER A 10 8.99 11.00 0.33
N THR A 11 7.92 11.74 0.50
CA THR A 11 6.64 11.19 0.88
C THR A 11 5.60 11.52 -0.18
N ILE A 12 4.84 10.52 -0.59
CA ILE A 12 3.73 10.72 -1.51
C ILE A 12 2.47 10.35 -0.76
N THR A 13 1.50 11.25 -0.73
CA THR A 13 0.21 10.99 -0.11
C THR A 13 -0.82 10.76 -1.20
N LEU A 14 -1.51 9.64 -1.13
CA LEU A 14 -2.51 9.29 -2.11
C LEU A 14 -3.86 9.18 -1.45
N ASN A 15 -4.82 9.94 -1.96
CA ASN A 15 -6.17 9.88 -1.44
C ASN A 15 -6.96 8.86 -2.23
N THR A 16 -7.66 8.00 -1.52
CA THR A 16 -8.35 6.90 -2.21
C THR A 16 -9.44 7.39 -3.14
N GLY A 17 -10.24 8.30 -2.74
CA GLY A 17 -11.28 8.79 -3.62
C GLY A 17 -12.25 7.70 -4.07
N ARG A 18 -13.12 8.09 -4.97
CA ARG A 18 -14.16 7.21 -5.47
C ARG A 18 -13.57 6.32 -6.55
N GLY A 19 -13.82 5.02 -6.47
CA GLY A 19 -13.37 4.09 -7.50
C GLY A 19 -11.93 3.65 -7.39
N ALA A 20 -11.26 3.96 -6.27
CA ALA A 20 -9.90 3.45 -6.06
C ALA A 20 -9.93 1.93 -5.98
N ARG A 21 -8.90 1.28 -6.51
CA ARG A 21 -8.82 -0.17 -6.56
C ARG A 21 -7.44 -0.68 -6.29
N ALA A 22 -7.37 -1.87 -5.73
CA ALA A 22 -6.11 -2.59 -5.55
C ALA A 22 -6.25 -3.94 -6.24
N THR A 23 -5.28 -4.30 -7.07
CA THR A 23 -5.35 -5.55 -7.84
C THR A 23 -4.00 -6.23 -7.87
N ASN A 24 -3.98 -7.52 -7.60
CA ASN A 24 -2.77 -8.31 -7.75
C ASN A 24 -2.73 -8.93 -9.14
N HIS A 25 -1.59 -8.82 -9.80
CA HIS A 25 -1.37 -9.43 -11.11
C HIS A 25 -0.30 -10.51 -10.98
N PRO A 26 -0.71 -11.78 -10.86
CA PRO A 26 0.26 -12.87 -10.72
C PRO A 26 0.70 -13.39 -12.09
N TYR A 27 1.56 -12.64 -12.73
CA TYR A 27 2.01 -13.00 -14.07
C TYR A 27 2.75 -14.32 -14.05
N PRO A 28 2.42 -15.25 -14.96
CA PRO A 28 3.05 -16.57 -14.94
C PRO A 28 4.51 -16.57 -15.36
N ALA A 29 4.92 -15.63 -16.18
CA ALA A 29 6.27 -15.62 -16.71
C ALA A 29 7.17 -14.59 -16.07
N ARG A 30 6.70 -13.92 -15.02
CA ARG A 30 7.50 -12.90 -14.35
C ARG A 30 6.97 -12.73 -12.95
N THR A 31 7.63 -11.87 -12.18
CA THR A 31 7.22 -11.65 -10.78
C THR A 31 5.89 -10.92 -10.72
N PRO A 32 5.14 -11.12 -9.63
CA PRO A 32 3.83 -10.48 -9.51
C PRO A 32 3.93 -8.97 -9.29
N VAL A 33 2.85 -8.28 -9.62
CA VAL A 33 2.75 -6.84 -9.47
C VAL A 33 1.46 -6.52 -8.75
N LEU A 34 1.56 -5.67 -7.72
CA LEU A 34 0.38 -5.16 -7.04
C LEU A 34 0.10 -3.77 -7.61
N ALA A 35 -1.07 -3.59 -8.19
CA ALA A 35 -1.46 -2.32 -8.78
C ALA A 35 -2.44 -1.60 -7.86
N LEU A 36 -2.14 -0.34 -7.57
CA LEU A 36 -3.03 0.53 -6.81
C LEU A 36 -3.48 1.63 -7.76
N ASP A 37 -4.77 1.65 -8.05
CA ASP A 37 -5.32 2.55 -9.05
C ASP A 37 -6.19 3.60 -8.39
N PHE A 38 -5.85 4.86 -8.61
CA PHE A 38 -6.56 5.97 -7.99
C PHE A 38 -7.26 6.85 -9.04
N GLY A 39 -7.49 6.29 -10.23
CA GLY A 39 -8.12 7.03 -11.30
C GLY A 39 -7.10 7.66 -12.20
N ALA A 40 -6.69 8.88 -11.90
CA ALA A 40 -5.71 9.58 -12.73
C ALA A 40 -4.29 9.09 -12.49
N LEU A 41 -4.07 8.33 -11.44
CA LEU A 41 -2.74 7.90 -11.05
C LEU A 41 -2.75 6.43 -10.69
N SER A 42 -1.77 5.68 -11.13
CA SER A 42 -1.59 4.29 -10.74
C SER A 42 -0.22 4.12 -10.10
N VAL A 43 -0.18 3.32 -9.05
CA VAL A 43 1.06 2.97 -8.39
C VAL A 43 1.26 1.48 -8.52
N LEU A 44 2.45 1.07 -8.96
CA LEU A 44 2.76 -0.35 -9.10
C LEU A 44 3.80 -0.72 -8.07
N VAL A 45 3.49 -1.74 -7.29
CA VAL A 45 4.43 -2.29 -6.33
C VAL A 45 4.96 -3.58 -6.92
N THR A 46 6.26 -3.63 -7.14
CA THR A 46 6.90 -4.76 -7.79
C THR A 46 7.98 -5.32 -6.87
N THR A 47 8.54 -6.46 -7.26
CA THR A 47 9.66 -7.03 -6.52
C THR A 47 10.94 -6.31 -6.89
N SER A 48 12.01 -6.59 -6.16
CA SER A 48 13.28 -5.90 -6.36
C SER A 48 13.87 -6.16 -7.73
N ALA A 49 13.54 -7.29 -8.36
CA ALA A 49 13.97 -7.59 -9.72
C ALA A 49 12.77 -8.14 -10.49
N ALA A 50 12.72 -7.88 -11.78
CA ALA A 50 11.55 -8.23 -12.57
C ALA A 50 11.39 -9.75 -12.80
N ASP A 51 12.45 -10.50 -12.65
CA ASP A 51 12.43 -11.93 -12.95
C ASP A 51 12.85 -12.80 -11.77
N LEU A 52 12.96 -12.21 -10.59
CA LEU A 52 13.46 -12.94 -9.44
C LEU A 52 12.82 -12.42 -8.16
N VAL A 53 12.35 -13.32 -7.32
CA VAL A 53 11.80 -12.96 -6.02
C VAL A 53 12.79 -13.38 -4.95
N THR A 54 13.17 -12.43 -4.10
CA THR A 54 14.11 -12.68 -3.01
C THR A 54 13.37 -12.89 -1.70
N ALA A 55 14.09 -13.35 -0.69
CA ALA A 55 13.51 -13.50 0.65
C ALA A 55 13.06 -12.16 1.21
N SER A 56 13.78 -11.08 0.91
CA SER A 56 13.37 -9.74 1.31
C SER A 56 12.04 -9.33 0.70
N ASP A 57 11.83 -9.71 -0.56
CA ASP A 57 10.56 -9.41 -1.23
C ASP A 57 9.41 -10.11 -0.53
N VAL A 58 9.61 -11.37 -0.14
CA VAL A 58 8.59 -12.14 0.55
C VAL A 58 8.28 -11.49 1.89
N GLU A 59 9.31 -11.10 2.61
CA GLU A 59 9.14 -10.48 3.92
C GLU A 59 8.38 -9.16 3.82
N PHE A 60 8.75 -8.34 2.86
CA PHE A 60 8.06 -7.08 2.65
C PHE A 60 6.60 -7.31 2.27
N ALA A 61 6.35 -8.27 1.39
CA ALA A 61 4.98 -8.56 0.94
C ALA A 61 4.10 -8.98 2.12
N ARG A 62 4.64 -9.80 3.03
CA ARG A 62 3.89 -10.22 4.21
C ARG A 62 3.61 -9.05 5.14
N GLN A 63 4.61 -8.20 5.32
CA GLN A 63 4.46 -7.02 6.15
C GLN A 63 3.41 -6.07 5.57
N LEU A 64 3.46 -5.88 4.25
CA LEU A 64 2.50 -5.05 3.56
C LEU A 64 1.08 -5.60 3.75
N ALA A 65 0.91 -6.91 3.61
CA ALA A 65 -0.41 -7.53 3.76
C ALA A 65 -0.95 -7.31 5.17
N ALA A 66 -0.10 -7.49 6.18
CA ALA A 66 -0.50 -7.33 7.57
C ALA A 66 -0.92 -5.88 7.86
N GLU A 67 -0.13 -4.93 7.39
CA GLU A 67 -0.44 -3.53 7.65
C GLU A 67 -1.63 -3.05 6.83
N ALA A 68 -1.79 -3.56 5.61
CA ALA A 68 -2.96 -3.24 4.82
C ALA A 68 -4.23 -3.74 5.49
N HIS A 69 -4.16 -4.92 6.10
CA HIS A 69 -5.28 -5.46 6.83
C HIS A 69 -5.65 -4.57 8.03
N ARG A 70 -4.63 -4.13 8.76
CA ARG A 70 -4.87 -3.21 9.89
C ARG A 70 -5.45 -1.89 9.43
N PHE A 71 -4.95 -1.39 8.32
CA PHE A 71 -5.46 -0.16 7.75
C PHE A 71 -6.94 -0.31 7.38
N ALA A 72 -7.29 -1.43 6.76
CA ALA A 72 -8.68 -1.69 6.38
C ALA A 72 -9.60 -1.68 7.61
N ARG A 73 -9.14 -2.32 8.69
CA ARG A 73 -9.94 -2.34 9.91
C ARG A 73 -10.07 -0.95 10.53
N SER A 74 -9.01 -0.16 10.45
CA SER A 74 -9.08 1.22 10.97
C SER A 74 -10.06 2.07 10.16
N VAL A 75 -10.04 1.90 8.84
CA VAL A 75 -10.96 2.62 7.97
C VAL A 75 -12.41 2.22 8.28
N GLU A 76 -12.65 0.93 8.46
CA GLU A 76 -13.97 0.45 8.81
C GLU A 76 -14.47 1.05 10.11
N ARG A 77 -13.60 1.07 11.12
CA ARG A 77 -13.99 1.62 12.41
C ARG A 77 -14.31 3.11 12.30
N SER A 78 -13.52 3.83 11.54
CA SER A 78 -13.79 5.25 11.33
C SER A 78 -15.11 5.49 10.62
N PHE A 79 -15.39 4.65 9.64
CA PHE A 79 -16.65 4.73 8.91
C PHE A 79 -17.84 4.48 9.83
N HIS A 80 -17.75 3.43 10.64
CA HIS A 80 -18.83 3.11 11.58
C HIS A 80 -18.97 4.17 12.67
N GLY A 81 -17.86 4.72 13.12
CA GLY A 81 -17.90 5.82 14.09
C GLY A 81 -18.60 7.03 13.54
N LEU A 82 -18.34 7.36 12.28
CA LEU A 82 -19.02 8.47 11.63
C LEU A 82 -20.50 8.19 11.45
N ALA A 83 -20.84 6.95 11.06
CA ALA A 83 -22.23 6.56 10.90
C ALA A 83 -23.00 6.68 12.20
N ASP A 84 -22.32 6.40 13.33
CA ASP A 84 -22.93 6.52 14.66
C ASP A 84 -22.87 7.94 15.19
N GLY A 85 -22.25 8.84 14.46
CA GLY A 85 -22.13 10.22 14.88
C GLY A 85 -21.00 10.50 15.85
N ARG A 86 -20.24 9.49 16.21
CA ARG A 86 -19.17 9.66 17.18
C ARG A 86 -17.88 10.16 16.59
N GLY A 87 -17.61 9.78 15.36
CA GLY A 87 -16.39 10.20 14.70
C GLY A 87 -16.30 11.69 14.52
N VAL A 88 -17.43 12.33 14.43
CA VAL A 88 -17.48 13.77 14.23
C VAL A 88 -16.97 14.51 15.44
N ALA A 89 -17.20 13.96 16.61
CA ALA A 89 -16.80 14.61 17.84
C ALA A 89 -15.30 14.58 18.04
N ALA A 90 -14.63 13.69 17.37
CA ALA A 90 -13.19 13.62 17.45
C ALA A 90 -12.55 14.65 16.54
#